data_6fb7ac318f58d68cc4418b7f0772f8fe
#
_entry.id   6fb7ac318f58d68cc4418b7f0772f8fe
#
_cell.length_a   1.000
_cell.length_b   1.000
_cell.length_c   1.000
_cell.angle_alpha   90.00
_cell.angle_beta   90.00
_cell.angle_gamma   90.00
#
_symmetry.space_group_name_H-M   'P 1'
#
loop_
_entity.id
_entity.type
_entity.pdbx_description
1 polymer ?
#
loop_
_entity_poly.entity_id
_entity_poly.type
_entity_poly.pdbx_seq_one_letter_code
_entity_poly.pdbx_strand_id
1 'polypeptide(L)'
;MNETHTAKEITAALLDALKHQGLCLKEALQMIEKGEEMAEIIHVPMVITVVDEGGNTVAMHRMDDSLLASISISYSKAYTAAALRAPTGEAARDILPGQPLYGLQQTHPGKFC
;
A
#
# COMPACT_ATOMS: atom_id res chain seq x y z
N MET A 1 1.40 -30.28 -26.49
CA MET A 1 0.74 -29.98 -25.23
C MET A 1 -0.57 -30.73 -25.18
N ASN A 2 -0.79 -31.55 -24.18
CA ASN A 2 -2.02 -32.29 -24.09
C ASN A 2 -3.08 -31.55 -23.28
N GLU A 3 -4.35 -31.93 -23.45
CA GLU A 3 -5.50 -31.27 -22.82
C GLU A 3 -5.46 -31.38 -21.28
N THR A 4 -4.96 -32.52 -20.76
CA THR A 4 -4.85 -32.73 -19.31
C THR A 4 -3.89 -31.72 -18.66
N HIS A 5 -2.76 -31.45 -19.30
CA HIS A 5 -1.79 -30.47 -18.82
C HIS A 5 -2.40 -29.07 -18.81
N THR A 6 -3.08 -28.69 -19.88
CA THR A 6 -3.77 -27.41 -19.98
C THR A 6 -4.86 -27.25 -18.90
N ALA A 7 -5.62 -28.31 -18.63
CA ALA A 7 -6.65 -28.30 -17.60
C ALA A 7 -6.04 -28.09 -16.20
N LYS A 8 -4.92 -28.72 -15.91
CA LYS A 8 -4.21 -28.53 -14.64
C LYS A 8 -3.70 -27.10 -14.47
N GLU A 9 -3.18 -26.52 -15.53
CA GLU A 9 -2.70 -25.14 -15.52
C GLU A 9 -3.83 -24.17 -15.27
N ILE A 10 -4.98 -24.36 -15.91
CA ILE A 10 -6.17 -23.51 -15.71
C ILE A 10 -6.69 -23.66 -14.28
N THR A 11 -6.75 -24.86 -13.75
CA THR A 11 -7.18 -25.12 -12.37
C THR A 11 -6.26 -24.44 -11.37
N ALA A 12 -4.94 -24.57 -11.57
CA ALA A 12 -3.96 -23.92 -10.71
C ALA A 12 -4.09 -22.39 -10.74
N ALA A 13 -4.30 -21.83 -11.92
CA ALA A 13 -4.50 -20.38 -12.09
C ALA A 13 -5.78 -19.90 -11.40
N LEU A 14 -6.87 -20.68 -11.48
CA LEU A 14 -8.13 -20.34 -10.80
C LEU A 14 -7.99 -20.40 -9.28
N LEU A 15 -7.31 -21.42 -8.76
CA LEU A 15 -7.06 -21.55 -7.32
C LEU A 15 -6.20 -20.39 -6.81
N ASP A 16 -5.19 -20.01 -7.58
CA ASP A 16 -4.32 -18.90 -7.25
C ASP A 16 -5.11 -17.58 -7.25
N ALA A 17 -5.95 -17.36 -8.26
CA ALA A 17 -6.79 -16.17 -8.34
C ALA A 17 -7.78 -16.09 -7.17
N LEU A 18 -8.35 -17.22 -6.72
CA LEU A 18 -9.23 -17.27 -5.56
C LEU A 18 -8.48 -17.00 -4.26
N LYS A 19 -7.22 -17.43 -4.16
CA LYS A 19 -6.35 -17.20 -3.03
C LYS A 19 -5.93 -15.73 -2.90
N HIS A 20 -5.71 -15.07 -4.02
CA HIS A 20 -5.19 -13.71 -4.12
C HIS A 20 -6.22 -12.79 -4.76
N GLN A 21 -7.41 -12.67 -4.15
CA GLN A 21 -8.46 -11.76 -4.63
C GLN A 21 -8.12 -10.30 -4.37
N GLY A 22 -7.21 -10.03 -3.45
CA GLY A 22 -6.72 -8.70 -3.18
C GLY A 22 -5.40 -8.43 -3.91
N LEU A 23 -4.71 -7.39 -3.47
CA LEU A 23 -3.42 -6.97 -4.00
C LEU A 23 -2.36 -8.05 -3.73
N CYS A 24 -1.69 -8.50 -4.78
CA CYS A 24 -0.61 -9.47 -4.65
C CYS A 24 0.76 -8.79 -4.60
N LEU A 25 1.78 -9.54 -4.14
CA LEU A 25 3.14 -9.00 -4.03
C LEU A 25 3.68 -8.51 -5.37
N LYS A 26 3.41 -9.23 -6.45
CA LYS A 26 3.88 -8.84 -7.79
C LYS A 26 3.34 -7.47 -8.20
N GLU A 27 2.06 -7.23 -7.98
CA GLU A 27 1.44 -5.94 -8.27
C GLU A 27 2.00 -4.85 -7.36
N ALA A 28 2.19 -5.14 -6.08
CA ALA A 28 2.77 -4.20 -5.14
C ALA A 28 4.18 -3.78 -5.56
N LEU A 29 5.00 -4.72 -6.00
CA LEU A 29 6.36 -4.42 -6.47
C LEU A 29 6.35 -3.58 -7.75
N GLN A 30 5.39 -3.81 -8.64
CA GLN A 30 5.22 -2.97 -9.84
C GLN A 30 4.85 -1.53 -9.48
N MET A 31 3.97 -1.35 -8.50
CA MET A 31 3.60 -0.04 -8.00
C MET A 31 4.81 0.69 -7.39
N ILE A 32 5.60 -0.02 -6.60
CA ILE A 32 6.80 0.54 -5.99
C ILE A 32 7.80 0.94 -7.06
N GLU A 33 8.02 0.10 -8.07
CA GLU A 33 8.93 0.39 -9.17
C GLU A 33 8.55 1.69 -9.88
N LYS A 34 7.27 1.89 -10.16
CA LYS A 34 6.78 3.13 -10.77
C LYS A 34 6.99 4.34 -9.87
N GLY A 35 6.75 4.19 -8.58
CA GLY A 35 7.00 5.25 -7.62
C GLY A 35 8.47 5.61 -7.51
N GLU A 36 9.36 4.62 -7.53
CA GLU A 36 10.80 4.84 -7.50
C GLU A 36 11.30 5.54 -8.77
N GLU A 37 10.78 5.17 -9.95
CA GLU A 37 11.08 5.86 -11.21
C GLU A 37 10.73 7.34 -11.12
N MET A 38 9.55 7.67 -10.60
CA MET A 38 9.14 9.05 -10.42
C MET A 38 10.01 9.79 -9.41
N ALA A 39 10.35 9.12 -8.31
CA ALA A 39 11.22 9.68 -7.28
C ALA A 39 12.60 10.06 -7.84
N GLU A 40 13.14 9.22 -8.72
CA GLU A 40 14.40 9.50 -9.39
C GLU A 40 14.30 10.70 -10.33
N ILE A 41 13.18 10.81 -11.06
CA ILE A 41 12.95 11.95 -11.97
C ILE A 41 12.94 13.27 -11.21
N ILE A 42 12.29 13.31 -10.05
CA ILE A 42 12.18 14.54 -9.24
C ILE A 42 13.35 14.71 -8.25
N HIS A 43 14.29 13.76 -8.23
CA HIS A 43 15.46 13.76 -7.34
C HIS A 43 15.12 13.81 -5.85
N VAL A 44 14.09 13.06 -5.45
CA VAL A 44 13.68 12.95 -4.05
C VAL A 44 13.69 11.48 -3.64
N PRO A 45 14.65 11.03 -2.80
CA PRO A 45 14.63 9.66 -2.31
C PRO A 45 13.43 9.46 -1.38
N MET A 46 12.75 8.33 -1.53
CA MET A 46 11.49 8.05 -0.84
C MET A 46 11.48 6.67 -0.21
N VAL A 47 10.61 6.53 0.77
CA VAL A 47 10.14 5.22 1.25
C VAL A 47 8.75 5.01 0.68
N ILE A 48 8.52 3.88 0.03
CA ILE A 48 7.24 3.56 -0.59
C ILE A 48 6.70 2.30 0.07
N THR A 49 5.53 2.41 0.69
CA THR A 49 4.85 1.30 1.33
C THR A 49 3.55 1.00 0.61
N VAL A 50 3.33 -0.27 0.31
CA VAL A 50 2.08 -0.74 -0.28
C VAL A 50 1.39 -1.65 0.73
N VAL A 51 0.13 -1.32 1.03
CA VAL A 51 -0.71 -2.13 1.91
C VAL A 51 -1.89 -2.67 1.12
N ASP A 52 -2.46 -3.78 1.59
CA ASP A 52 -3.68 -4.33 1.03
C ASP A 52 -4.93 -3.62 1.59
N GLU A 53 -6.11 -4.08 1.18
CA GLU A 53 -7.37 -3.49 1.64
C GLU A 53 -7.58 -3.59 3.15
N GLY A 54 -6.97 -4.57 3.79
CA GLY A 54 -7.03 -4.75 5.23
C GLY A 54 -6.01 -3.91 6.01
N GLY A 55 -5.20 -3.09 5.31
CA GLY A 55 -4.16 -2.28 5.93
C GLY A 55 -2.88 -3.05 6.23
N ASN A 56 -2.75 -4.27 5.74
CA ASN A 56 -1.56 -5.10 5.95
C ASN A 56 -0.48 -4.73 4.96
N THR A 57 0.75 -4.60 5.43
CA THR A 57 1.89 -4.32 4.54
C THR A 57 2.14 -5.49 3.61
N VAL A 58 2.12 -5.22 2.30
CA VAL A 58 2.48 -6.20 1.27
C VAL A 58 3.95 -6.05 0.89
N ALA A 59 4.42 -4.82 0.71
CA ALA A 59 5.81 -4.54 0.38
C ALA A 59 6.17 -3.11 0.78
N MET A 60 7.45 -2.91 1.10
CA MET A 60 7.99 -1.59 1.40
C MET A 60 9.43 -1.52 0.91
N HIS A 61 9.75 -0.48 0.16
CA HIS A 61 11.13 -0.19 -0.25
C HIS A 61 11.57 1.15 0.32
N ARG A 62 12.76 1.16 0.87
CA ARG A 62 13.43 2.38 1.29
C ARG A 62 14.54 2.69 0.29
N MET A 63 14.39 3.77 -0.47
CA MET A 63 15.44 4.23 -1.35
C MET A 63 16.63 4.74 -0.53
N ASP A 64 17.83 4.63 -1.10
CA ASP A 64 19.03 5.15 -0.46
C ASP A 64 18.87 6.64 -0.17
N ASP A 65 19.41 7.08 0.93
CA ASP A 65 19.40 8.48 1.38
C ASP A 65 18.01 9.04 1.78
N SER A 66 16.98 8.21 1.83
CA SER A 66 15.69 8.65 2.34
C SER A 66 15.74 8.83 3.86
N LEU A 67 14.89 9.72 4.38
CA LEU A 67 14.84 10.03 5.80
C LEU A 67 14.35 8.83 6.62
N LEU A 68 14.97 8.62 7.78
CA LEU A 68 14.56 7.55 8.69
C LEU A 68 13.07 7.66 9.08
N ALA A 69 12.60 8.88 9.34
CA ALA A 69 11.22 9.15 9.69
C ALA A 69 10.23 8.69 8.60
N SER A 70 10.66 8.65 7.36
CA SER A 70 9.80 8.26 6.23
C SER A 70 9.35 6.80 6.31
N ILE A 71 10.05 5.94 7.04
CA ILE A 71 9.68 4.53 7.19
C ILE A 71 8.31 4.40 7.87
N SER A 72 8.15 5.00 9.05
CA SER A 72 6.88 4.94 9.78
C SER A 72 5.81 5.83 9.16
N ILE A 73 6.17 7.00 8.66
CA ILE A 73 5.24 7.92 8.00
C ILE A 73 4.65 7.29 6.75
N SER A 74 5.47 6.64 5.93
CA SER A 74 5.02 5.95 4.71
C SER A 74 3.98 4.88 5.04
N TYR A 75 4.25 4.04 6.04
CA TYR A 75 3.29 3.03 6.49
C TYR A 75 1.99 3.66 7.00
N SER A 76 2.11 4.67 7.86
CA SER A 76 0.93 5.32 8.45
C SER A 76 0.03 5.96 7.39
N LYS A 77 0.62 6.57 6.38
CA LYS A 77 -0.15 7.15 5.27
C LYS A 77 -0.84 6.07 4.45
N ALA A 78 -0.15 4.99 4.13
CA ALA A 78 -0.74 3.88 3.39
C ALA A 78 -1.89 3.23 4.18
N TYR A 79 -1.69 2.99 5.48
CA TYR A 79 -2.72 2.46 6.36
C TYR A 79 -3.94 3.39 6.42
N THR A 80 -3.72 4.69 6.58
CA THR A 80 -4.79 5.68 6.65
C THR A 80 -5.62 5.69 5.37
N ALA A 81 -4.96 5.69 4.21
CA ALA A 81 -5.64 5.68 2.92
C ALA A 81 -6.51 4.42 2.76
N ALA A 82 -5.98 3.25 3.15
CA ALA A 82 -6.72 1.99 3.09
C ALA A 82 -7.91 1.98 4.07
N ALA A 83 -7.68 2.41 5.30
CA ALA A 83 -8.70 2.40 6.35
C ALA A 83 -9.86 3.34 6.05
N LEU A 84 -9.59 4.50 5.48
CA LEU A 84 -10.59 5.51 5.16
C LEU A 84 -11.07 5.46 3.71
N ARG A 85 -10.46 4.60 2.89
CA ARG A 85 -10.75 4.46 1.45
C ARG A 85 -10.66 5.77 0.70
N ALA A 86 -9.67 6.58 1.06
CA ALA A 86 -9.47 7.90 0.48
C ALA A 86 -7.99 8.31 0.56
N PRO A 87 -7.52 9.18 -0.33
CA PRO A 87 -6.20 9.78 -0.20
C PRO A 87 -6.07 10.51 1.15
N THR A 88 -4.89 10.46 1.76
CA THR A 88 -4.66 11.09 3.08
C THR A 88 -4.90 12.59 3.08
N GLY A 89 -4.69 13.26 1.93
CA GLY A 89 -4.99 14.68 1.80
C GLY A 89 -6.45 15.02 2.00
N GLU A 90 -7.37 14.15 1.58
CA GLU A 90 -8.80 14.31 1.82
C GLU A 90 -9.14 14.03 3.28
N ALA A 91 -8.56 12.96 3.86
CA ALA A 91 -8.78 12.60 5.26
C ALA A 91 -8.31 13.70 6.22
N ALA A 92 -7.27 14.44 5.86
CA ALA A 92 -6.74 15.51 6.68
C ALA A 92 -7.80 16.58 7.04
N ARG A 93 -8.78 16.81 6.18
CA ARG A 93 -9.86 17.75 6.46
C ARG A 93 -10.78 17.24 7.56
N ASP A 94 -11.04 15.96 7.59
CA ASP A 94 -12.00 15.33 8.51
C ASP A 94 -11.42 15.13 9.91
N ILE A 95 -10.10 15.21 10.08
CA ILE A 95 -9.45 15.06 11.38
C ILE A 95 -9.14 16.39 12.06
N LEU A 96 -9.47 17.53 11.44
CA LEU A 96 -9.32 18.84 12.06
C LEU A 96 -10.32 19.02 13.21
N PRO A 97 -10.03 19.91 14.19
CA PRO A 97 -10.97 20.19 15.29
C PRO A 97 -12.35 20.54 14.76
N GLY A 98 -13.39 19.90 15.30
CA GLY A 98 -14.78 20.08 14.87
C GLY A 98 -15.20 19.25 13.69
N GLN A 99 -14.32 18.48 13.09
CA GLN A 99 -14.65 17.57 11.98
C GLN A 99 -14.94 16.14 12.48
N PRO A 100 -15.66 15.32 11.67
CA PRO A 100 -16.15 14.01 12.12
C PRO A 100 -15.08 13.04 12.61
N LEU A 101 -13.87 13.13 12.06
CA LEU A 101 -12.77 12.21 12.38
C LEU A 101 -11.73 12.82 13.30
N TYR A 102 -12.06 13.95 13.97
CA TYR A 102 -11.14 14.56 14.91
C TYR A 102 -10.77 13.58 16.04
N GLY A 103 -9.46 13.44 16.26
CA GLY A 103 -8.95 12.50 17.25
C GLY A 103 -8.73 11.08 16.75
N LEU A 104 -8.98 10.80 15.47
CA LEU A 104 -8.78 9.47 14.88
C LEU A 104 -7.36 8.94 15.11
N GLN A 105 -6.34 9.79 15.01
CA GLN A 105 -4.94 9.38 15.20
C GLN A 105 -4.69 8.79 16.61
N GLN A 106 -5.49 9.18 17.59
CA GLN A 106 -5.35 8.74 18.96
C GLN A 106 -6.02 7.39 19.22
N THR A 107 -6.94 6.97 18.36
CA THR A 107 -7.60 5.67 18.49
C THR A 107 -6.69 4.51 18.09
N HIS A 108 -5.77 4.76 17.17
CA HIS A 108 -4.81 3.78 16.69
C HIS A 108 -3.41 4.43 16.66
N PRO A 109 -2.75 4.60 17.80
CA PRO A 109 -1.45 5.27 17.85
C PRO A 109 -0.43 4.65 16.91
N GLY A 110 0.24 5.49 16.14
CA GLY A 110 1.26 5.07 15.18
C GLY A 110 0.74 4.52 13.86
N LYS A 111 -0.57 4.42 13.66
CA LYS A 111 -1.15 3.88 12.42
C LYS A 111 -1.76 4.94 11.51
N PHE A 112 -2.45 5.92 12.07
CA PHE A 112 -3.03 7.00 11.28
C PHE A 112 -2.09 8.18 11.14
N CYS A 113 -2.15 8.79 9.97
CA CYS A 113 -1.29 9.92 9.66
C CYS A 113 -2.07 11.02 8.92
#